data_fe8042017e2e7abb54e75e999e08beec
#
_entry.id   fe8042017e2e7abb54e75e999e08beec
#
_cell.length_a   1.000
_cell.length_b   1.000
_cell.length_c   1.000
_cell.angle_alpha   90.00
_cell.angle_beta   90.00
_cell.angle_gamma   90.00
#
_symmetry.space_group_name_H-M   'P 1'
#
loop_
_entity.id
_entity.type
_entity.pdbx_description
1 polymer ?
#
loop_
_entity_poly.entity_id
_entity_poly.type
_entity_poly.pdbx_seq_one_letter_code
_entity_poly.pdbx_strand_id
1 'polypeptide(L)'
;VPALLFVILLCIPFSIFLMLPYQLKDFAESIISTTFFLSNFHFWIESGYFDVSSEFKPLLHTWSLSIEEQYYIFFPLILIFILKRKIFFISILLVFFISLIFSEFASDKYISANYFLTPSRIWEIVAGCLCAYFLFYHKKKIYIIPNNLRNKLPILGFALITFSIFLFDDQTKFPSLIGLIPVLGISMIIIFNNNKNIIYKILSKNYLVKIGLISYSVYLFHQPIFAFGRFIELNNLLFNMLIPTSFLFGYASWRFIEKPFRNPNSVSNISLLIITLTAIILLNSFALFALFKNGYLKKYNSEDYKILSINPYEEGNKMR
;
A
#
# COMPACT_ATOMS: atom_id res chain seq x y z
N VAL A 1 -0.82 10.68 5.87
CA VAL A 1 -1.35 11.53 4.79
C VAL A 1 -0.31 12.55 4.30
N PRO A 2 0.32 13.45 5.11
CA PRO A 2 1.22 14.47 4.58
C PRO A 2 2.39 13.95 3.75
N ALA A 3 3.02 12.84 4.15
CA ALA A 3 4.12 12.24 3.40
C ALA A 3 3.65 11.72 2.03
N LEU A 4 2.45 11.14 1.94
CA LEU A 4 1.84 10.70 0.68
C LEU A 4 1.63 11.88 -0.27
N LEU A 5 1.00 12.97 0.20
CA LEU A 5 0.75 14.17 -0.62
C LEU A 5 2.07 14.81 -1.10
N PHE A 6 3.10 14.78 -0.26
CA PHE A 6 4.44 15.24 -0.63
C PHE A 6 5.06 14.40 -1.76
N VAL A 7 4.95 13.07 -1.69
CA VAL A 7 5.44 12.18 -2.76
C VAL A 7 4.70 12.43 -4.06
N ILE A 8 3.37 12.55 -4.02
CA ILE A 8 2.57 12.87 -5.22
C ILE A 8 3.03 14.20 -5.83
N LEU A 9 3.24 15.23 -4.99
CA LEU A 9 3.72 16.54 -5.45
C LEU A 9 5.08 16.43 -6.15
N LEU A 10 6.00 15.64 -5.62
CA LEU A 10 7.30 15.40 -6.23
C LEU A 10 7.20 14.61 -7.55
N CYS A 11 6.21 13.76 -7.72
CA CYS A 11 6.01 13.02 -8.96
C CYS A 11 5.56 13.91 -10.12
N ILE A 12 4.87 15.03 -9.86
CA ILE A 12 4.30 15.91 -10.91
C ILE A 12 5.36 16.38 -11.93
N PRO A 13 6.47 17.01 -11.54
CA PRO A 13 7.44 17.48 -12.53
C PRO A 13 8.01 16.35 -13.38
N PHE A 14 8.33 15.19 -12.76
CA PHE A 14 8.82 14.03 -13.52
C PHE A 14 7.78 13.50 -14.49
N SER A 15 6.52 13.44 -14.09
CA SER A 15 5.43 13.00 -14.96
C SER A 15 5.25 13.94 -16.16
N ILE A 16 5.31 15.27 -15.97
CA ILE A 16 5.21 16.24 -17.06
C ILE A 16 6.37 16.06 -18.06
N PHE A 17 7.59 15.78 -17.59
CA PHE A 17 8.76 15.67 -18.47
C PHE A 17 8.89 14.31 -19.15
N LEU A 18 8.53 13.21 -18.49
CA LEU A 18 8.83 11.86 -18.95
C LEU A 18 7.63 11.17 -19.61
N MET A 19 6.40 11.50 -19.19
CA MET A 19 5.21 10.76 -19.65
C MET A 19 4.68 11.32 -20.98
N LEU A 20 4.11 10.41 -21.77
CA LEU A 20 3.28 10.73 -22.92
C LEU A 20 1.91 11.27 -22.48
N PRO A 21 1.18 11.99 -23.35
CA PRO A 21 -0.10 12.59 -22.96
C PRO A 21 -1.10 11.61 -22.33
N TYR A 22 -1.28 10.43 -22.90
CA TYR A 22 -2.20 9.43 -22.35
C TYR A 22 -1.74 8.91 -20.97
N GLN A 23 -0.43 8.69 -20.79
CA GLN A 23 0.15 8.27 -19.49
C GLN A 23 0.00 9.35 -18.42
N LEU A 24 0.14 10.64 -18.83
CA LEU A 24 -0.04 11.76 -17.92
C LEU A 24 -1.51 11.93 -17.52
N LYS A 25 -2.44 11.60 -18.43
CA LYS A 25 -3.87 11.53 -18.11
C LYS A 25 -4.16 10.45 -17.06
N ASP A 26 -3.67 9.23 -17.27
CA ASP A 26 -3.82 8.10 -16.32
C ASP A 26 -3.18 8.44 -14.96
N PHE A 27 -2.01 9.09 -14.98
CA PHE A 27 -1.37 9.58 -13.75
C PHE A 27 -2.24 10.64 -13.04
N ALA A 28 -2.88 11.55 -13.77
CA ALA A 28 -3.79 12.54 -13.20
C ALA A 28 -5.02 11.89 -12.56
N GLU A 29 -5.60 10.88 -13.20
CA GLU A 29 -6.70 10.08 -12.62
C GLU A 29 -6.26 9.33 -11.35
N SER A 30 -5.03 8.79 -11.34
CA SER A 30 -4.44 8.15 -10.16
C SER A 30 -4.20 9.13 -9.01
N ILE A 31 -3.88 10.41 -9.26
CA ILE A 31 -3.79 11.44 -8.22
C ILE A 31 -5.15 11.64 -7.54
N ILE A 32 -6.21 11.83 -8.34
CA ILE A 32 -7.56 12.03 -7.80
C ILE A 32 -7.98 10.84 -6.95
N SER A 33 -7.87 9.63 -7.50
CA SER A 33 -8.26 8.41 -6.79
C SER A 33 -7.44 8.19 -5.51
N THR A 34 -6.14 8.51 -5.52
CA THR A 34 -5.27 8.36 -4.35
C THR A 34 -5.61 9.36 -3.26
N THR A 35 -5.91 10.62 -3.61
CA THR A 35 -6.25 11.66 -2.63
C THR A 35 -7.59 11.40 -1.93
N PHE A 36 -8.49 10.67 -2.57
CA PHE A 36 -9.78 10.22 -2.00
C PHE A 36 -9.74 8.80 -1.44
N PHE A 37 -8.57 8.15 -1.40
CA PHE A 37 -8.41 6.75 -0.93
C PHE A 37 -9.24 5.74 -1.72
N LEU A 38 -9.36 5.96 -3.03
CA LEU A 38 -10.07 5.11 -3.98
C LEU A 38 -9.14 4.50 -5.05
N SER A 39 -7.82 4.60 -4.87
CA SER A 39 -6.85 4.13 -5.86
C SER A 39 -6.91 2.61 -6.09
N ASN A 40 -7.38 1.83 -5.11
CA ASN A 40 -7.61 0.41 -5.29
C ASN A 40 -8.74 0.11 -6.32
N PHE A 41 -9.80 0.91 -6.36
CA PHE A 41 -10.84 0.80 -7.39
C PHE A 41 -10.34 1.28 -8.75
N HIS A 42 -9.60 2.38 -8.77
CA HIS A 42 -9.02 2.93 -9.99
C HIS A 42 -8.10 1.90 -10.67
N PHE A 43 -7.12 1.35 -9.97
CA PHE A 43 -6.21 0.36 -10.52
C PHE A 43 -6.88 -0.98 -10.83
N TRP A 44 -7.95 -1.34 -10.15
CA TRP A 44 -8.76 -2.48 -10.52
C TRP A 44 -9.46 -2.28 -11.87
N ILE A 45 -10.07 -1.13 -12.10
CA ILE A 45 -10.77 -0.80 -13.36
C ILE A 45 -9.78 -0.74 -14.52
N GLU A 46 -8.60 -0.19 -14.30
CA GLU A 46 -7.54 -0.09 -15.30
C GLU A 46 -6.82 -1.43 -15.57
N SER A 47 -6.93 -2.43 -14.69
CA SER A 47 -6.24 -3.71 -14.84
C SER A 47 -6.87 -4.57 -15.95
N GLY A 48 -6.74 -4.14 -17.19
CA GLY A 48 -7.19 -4.82 -18.41
C GLY A 48 -6.04 -5.33 -19.26
N TYR A 49 -6.37 -6.14 -20.27
CA TYR A 49 -5.39 -6.73 -21.20
C TYR A 49 -4.58 -5.68 -22.00
N PHE A 50 -5.13 -4.47 -22.19
CA PHE A 50 -4.50 -3.38 -22.94
C PHE A 50 -3.94 -2.28 -22.04
N ASP A 51 -3.74 -2.56 -20.76
CA ASP A 51 -3.24 -1.56 -19.83
C ASP A 51 -1.73 -1.33 -19.97
N VAL A 52 -1.30 -0.11 -19.64
CA VAL A 52 0.12 0.21 -19.46
C VAL A 52 0.66 -0.74 -18.39
N SER A 53 1.81 -1.36 -18.68
CA SER A 53 2.46 -2.24 -17.70
C SER A 53 2.45 -1.57 -16.32
N SER A 54 1.98 -2.29 -15.32
CA SER A 54 1.85 -1.84 -13.93
C SER A 54 3.15 -1.23 -13.37
N GLU A 55 4.27 -1.64 -13.93
CA GLU A 55 5.60 -1.17 -13.56
C GLU A 55 5.88 0.30 -13.91
N PHE A 56 5.16 0.87 -14.88
CA PHE A 56 5.25 2.27 -15.27
C PHE A 56 4.27 3.19 -14.54
N LYS A 57 3.42 2.66 -13.63
CA LYS A 57 2.47 3.44 -12.86
C LYS A 57 3.09 3.92 -11.53
N PRO A 58 3.45 5.22 -11.39
CA PRO A 58 4.17 5.70 -10.19
C PRO A 58 3.37 5.56 -8.89
N LEU A 59 2.05 5.68 -8.95
CA LEU A 59 1.19 5.62 -7.76
C LEU A 59 0.53 4.26 -7.56
N LEU A 60 0.90 3.23 -8.33
CA LEU A 60 0.25 1.91 -8.24
C LEU A 60 0.19 1.39 -6.80
N HIS A 61 1.30 1.46 -6.07
CA HIS A 61 1.40 0.94 -4.70
C HIS A 61 0.39 1.54 -3.71
N THR A 62 -0.21 2.70 -4.04
CA THR A 62 -1.19 3.37 -3.17
C THR A 62 -2.52 2.62 -3.05
N TRP A 63 -2.75 1.59 -3.89
CA TRP A 63 -3.95 0.76 -3.78
C TRP A 63 -4.09 0.09 -2.40
N SER A 64 -3.00 -0.42 -1.85
CA SER A 64 -3.03 -1.06 -0.53
C SER A 64 -3.26 -0.05 0.59
N LEU A 65 -2.68 1.15 0.46
CA LEU A 65 -2.91 2.26 1.39
C LEU A 65 -4.38 2.70 1.38
N SER A 66 -5.03 2.68 0.21
CA SER A 66 -6.47 2.99 0.12
C SER A 66 -7.32 1.98 0.91
N ILE A 67 -7.00 0.69 0.86
CA ILE A 67 -7.69 -0.34 1.66
C ILE A 67 -7.50 -0.08 3.16
N GLU A 68 -6.27 0.26 3.58
CA GLU A 68 -5.97 0.58 4.99
C GLU A 68 -6.76 1.82 5.46
N GLU A 69 -6.79 2.89 4.68
CA GLU A 69 -7.51 4.12 5.04
C GLU A 69 -9.02 3.92 5.03
N GLN A 70 -9.57 3.13 4.10
CA GLN A 70 -10.97 2.70 4.13
C GLN A 70 -11.27 1.95 5.42
N TYR A 71 -10.39 1.04 5.85
CA TYR A 71 -10.55 0.36 7.13
C TYR A 71 -10.52 1.35 8.30
N TYR A 72 -9.60 2.32 8.33
CA TYR A 72 -9.53 3.33 9.39
C TYR A 72 -10.75 4.25 9.46
N ILE A 73 -11.43 4.48 8.33
CA ILE A 73 -12.67 5.26 8.29
C ILE A 73 -13.86 4.42 8.79
N PHE A 74 -14.03 3.21 8.27
CA PHE A 74 -15.22 2.40 8.53
C PHE A 74 -15.16 1.65 9.85
N PHE A 75 -14.00 1.17 10.27
CA PHE A 75 -13.86 0.34 11.47
C PHE A 75 -14.29 1.06 12.77
N PRO A 76 -13.91 2.31 13.04
CA PRO A 76 -14.40 3.03 14.21
C PRO A 76 -15.93 3.21 14.21
N LEU A 77 -16.53 3.44 13.04
CA LEU A 77 -18.00 3.54 12.92
C LEU A 77 -18.67 2.21 13.29
N ILE A 78 -18.14 1.10 12.82
CA ILE A 78 -18.61 -0.24 13.17
C ILE A 78 -18.50 -0.47 14.68
N LEU A 79 -17.40 -0.04 15.31
CA LEU A 79 -17.19 -0.18 16.75
C LEU A 79 -18.24 0.53 17.58
N ILE A 80 -18.74 1.70 17.15
CA ILE A 80 -19.79 2.44 17.86
C ILE A 80 -21.07 1.62 17.98
N PHE A 81 -21.42 0.84 16.94
CA PHE A 81 -22.61 0.00 16.91
C PHE A 81 -22.43 -1.35 17.62
N ILE A 82 -21.20 -1.84 17.76
CA ILE A 82 -20.91 -3.15 18.34
C ILE A 82 -20.29 -2.98 19.74
N LEU A 83 -21.08 -2.44 20.69
CA LEU A 83 -20.59 -2.15 22.04
C LEU A 83 -20.37 -3.40 22.92
N LYS A 84 -21.01 -4.53 22.61
CA LYS A 84 -20.88 -5.75 23.42
C LYS A 84 -19.67 -6.57 22.99
N ARG A 85 -18.71 -6.77 23.91
CA ARG A 85 -17.47 -7.53 23.68
C ARG A 85 -17.65 -8.87 22.95
N LYS A 86 -18.68 -9.65 23.31
CA LYS A 86 -18.94 -10.96 22.69
C LYS A 86 -19.37 -10.83 21.24
N ILE A 87 -20.26 -9.87 20.95
CA ILE A 87 -20.74 -9.58 19.58
C ILE A 87 -19.56 -9.09 18.74
N PHE A 88 -18.74 -8.19 19.26
CA PHE A 88 -17.55 -7.69 18.59
C PHE A 88 -16.61 -8.81 18.16
N PHE A 89 -16.27 -9.74 19.06
CA PHE A 89 -15.40 -10.87 18.72
C PHE A 89 -15.99 -11.75 17.61
N ILE A 90 -17.28 -12.09 17.74
CA ILE A 90 -17.97 -12.91 16.72
C ILE A 90 -18.00 -12.18 15.37
N SER A 91 -18.29 -10.87 15.36
CA SER A 91 -18.34 -10.08 14.13
C SER A 91 -16.99 -10.02 13.43
N ILE A 92 -15.89 -9.78 14.16
CA ILE A 92 -14.54 -9.77 13.59
C ILE A 92 -14.19 -11.15 13.02
N LEU A 93 -14.53 -12.22 13.75
CA LEU A 93 -14.26 -13.58 13.31
C LEU A 93 -15.06 -13.93 12.04
N LEU A 94 -16.32 -13.51 11.96
CA LEU A 94 -17.14 -13.68 10.76
C LEU A 94 -16.56 -12.92 9.57
N VAL A 95 -16.20 -11.65 9.74
CA VAL A 95 -15.57 -10.84 8.68
C VAL A 95 -14.27 -11.50 8.20
N PHE A 96 -13.44 -11.99 9.13
CA PHE A 96 -12.22 -12.70 8.79
C PHE A 96 -12.48 -13.90 7.88
N PHE A 97 -13.37 -14.82 8.28
CA PHE A 97 -13.64 -16.03 7.51
C PHE A 97 -14.40 -15.76 6.21
N ILE A 98 -15.37 -14.85 6.21
CA ILE A 98 -16.12 -14.50 4.99
C ILE A 98 -15.16 -13.91 3.94
N SER A 99 -14.30 -12.96 4.34
CA SER A 99 -13.33 -12.34 3.44
C SER A 99 -12.29 -13.35 2.94
N LEU A 100 -11.80 -14.24 3.81
CA LEU A 100 -10.84 -15.27 3.42
C LEU A 100 -11.43 -16.30 2.44
N ILE A 101 -12.65 -16.77 2.69
CA ILE A 101 -13.37 -17.68 1.79
C ILE A 101 -13.65 -17.00 0.46
N PHE A 102 -14.07 -15.73 0.49
CA PHE A 102 -14.27 -14.93 -0.72
C PHE A 102 -12.98 -14.77 -1.52
N SER A 103 -11.86 -14.50 -0.85
CA SER A 103 -10.53 -14.39 -1.46
C SER A 103 -10.12 -15.68 -2.16
N GLU A 104 -10.32 -16.84 -1.53
CA GLU A 104 -10.03 -18.14 -2.15
C GLU A 104 -10.91 -18.39 -3.38
N PHE A 105 -12.22 -18.16 -3.26
CA PHE A 105 -13.14 -18.34 -4.38
C PHE A 105 -12.81 -17.40 -5.56
N ALA A 106 -12.40 -16.16 -5.29
CA ALA A 106 -12.10 -15.17 -6.30
C ALA A 106 -10.71 -15.36 -6.93
N SER A 107 -9.82 -16.14 -6.31
CA SER A 107 -8.41 -16.28 -6.73
C SER A 107 -8.24 -16.87 -8.14
N ASP A 108 -9.18 -17.70 -8.61
CA ASP A 108 -9.14 -18.31 -9.94
C ASP A 108 -9.93 -17.54 -11.00
N LYS A 109 -11.05 -16.92 -10.61
CA LYS A 109 -12.03 -16.36 -11.56
C LYS A 109 -11.94 -14.84 -11.70
N TYR A 110 -11.54 -14.15 -10.64
CA TYR A 110 -11.58 -12.69 -10.56
C TYR A 110 -10.24 -12.15 -10.03
N ILE A 111 -9.12 -12.58 -10.63
CA ILE A 111 -7.75 -12.35 -10.16
C ILE A 111 -7.50 -10.87 -9.84
N SER A 112 -7.82 -9.97 -10.77
CA SER A 112 -7.61 -8.53 -10.60
C SER A 112 -8.50 -7.94 -9.49
N ALA A 113 -9.81 -8.26 -9.49
CA ALA A 113 -10.71 -7.82 -8.44
C ALA A 113 -10.28 -8.35 -7.06
N ASN A 114 -9.86 -9.61 -7.00
CA ASN A 114 -9.33 -10.25 -5.80
C ASN A 114 -8.08 -9.53 -5.27
N TYR A 115 -7.21 -9.09 -6.17
CA TYR A 115 -5.97 -8.42 -5.81
C TYR A 115 -6.20 -7.01 -5.24
N PHE A 116 -7.07 -6.21 -5.87
CA PHE A 116 -7.22 -4.79 -5.57
C PHE A 116 -8.37 -4.44 -4.62
N LEU A 117 -9.40 -5.27 -4.51
CA LEU A 117 -10.61 -4.88 -3.78
C LEU A 117 -10.58 -5.27 -2.30
N THR A 118 -11.15 -4.39 -1.47
CA THR A 118 -11.22 -4.54 -0.01
C THR A 118 -11.88 -5.84 0.47
N PRO A 119 -12.97 -6.36 -0.14
CA PRO A 119 -13.63 -7.57 0.36
C PRO A 119 -12.73 -8.81 0.42
N SER A 120 -11.77 -8.94 -0.48
CA SER A 120 -10.84 -10.07 -0.54
C SER A 120 -9.55 -9.87 0.27
N ARG A 121 -9.30 -8.65 0.75
CA ARG A 121 -8.08 -8.27 1.45
C ARG A 121 -8.29 -7.97 2.93
N ILE A 122 -9.53 -7.63 3.34
CA ILE A 122 -9.78 -7.14 4.69
C ILE A 122 -9.47 -8.16 5.78
N TRP A 123 -9.49 -9.47 5.48
CA TRP A 123 -9.12 -10.52 6.42
C TRP A 123 -7.68 -10.39 6.93
N GLU A 124 -6.76 -9.86 6.11
CA GLU A 124 -5.35 -9.64 6.49
C GLU A 124 -5.27 -8.56 7.59
N ILE A 125 -6.00 -7.46 7.44
CA ILE A 125 -6.06 -6.38 8.44
C ILE A 125 -6.81 -6.86 9.70
N VAL A 126 -7.89 -7.58 9.51
CA VAL A 126 -8.72 -8.13 10.60
C VAL A 126 -7.97 -9.18 11.41
N ALA A 127 -7.02 -9.92 10.82
CA ALA A 127 -6.11 -10.78 11.57
C ALA A 127 -5.31 -10.00 12.63
N GLY A 128 -4.82 -8.80 12.27
CA GLY A 128 -4.19 -7.88 13.22
C GLY A 128 -5.15 -7.43 14.34
N CYS A 129 -6.41 -7.17 14.00
CA CYS A 129 -7.45 -6.83 14.96
C CYS A 129 -7.72 -8.00 15.94
N LEU A 130 -7.75 -9.25 15.45
CA LEU A 130 -7.84 -10.44 16.31
C LEU A 130 -6.64 -10.55 17.25
N CYS A 131 -5.43 -10.31 16.76
CA CYS A 131 -4.23 -10.27 17.61
C CYS A 131 -4.37 -9.24 18.74
N ALA A 132 -4.81 -8.02 18.41
CA ALA A 132 -5.05 -6.95 19.39
C ALA A 132 -6.12 -7.35 20.42
N TYR A 133 -7.23 -7.97 19.98
CA TYR A 133 -8.27 -8.50 20.87
C TYR A 133 -7.72 -9.54 21.85
N PHE A 134 -6.93 -10.50 21.38
CA PHE A 134 -6.32 -11.51 22.24
C PHE A 134 -5.33 -10.90 23.24
N LEU A 135 -4.50 -9.96 22.81
CA LEU A 135 -3.55 -9.28 23.68
C LEU A 135 -4.24 -8.43 24.76
N PHE A 136 -5.36 -7.79 24.42
CA PHE A 136 -6.09 -6.94 25.36
C PHE A 136 -6.92 -7.75 26.36
N TYR A 137 -7.73 -8.71 25.87
CA TYR A 137 -8.69 -9.41 26.71
C TYR A 137 -8.20 -10.74 27.28
N HIS A 138 -7.23 -11.38 26.63
CA HIS A 138 -6.78 -12.74 26.99
C HIS A 138 -5.30 -12.83 27.34
N LYS A 139 -4.65 -11.72 27.63
CA LYS A 139 -3.23 -11.67 27.99
C LYS A 139 -2.86 -12.70 29.09
N LYS A 140 -3.69 -12.87 30.12
CA LYS A 140 -3.46 -13.86 31.19
C LYS A 140 -3.44 -15.29 30.64
N LYS A 141 -4.28 -15.64 29.66
CA LYS A 141 -4.32 -16.98 29.05
C LYS A 141 -3.05 -17.29 28.25
N ILE A 142 -2.45 -16.27 27.62
CA ILE A 142 -1.18 -16.41 26.90
C ILE A 142 -0.05 -16.82 27.87
N TYR A 143 -0.08 -16.33 29.11
CA TYR A 143 0.91 -16.68 30.14
C TYR A 143 0.71 -18.07 30.75
N ILE A 144 -0.44 -18.71 30.58
CA ILE A 144 -0.69 -20.10 30.99
C ILE A 144 0.06 -21.10 30.10
N ILE A 145 0.32 -20.69 28.83
CA ILE A 145 1.10 -21.52 27.89
C ILE A 145 2.52 -21.74 28.45
N PRO A 146 3.02 -22.97 28.48
CA PRO A 146 4.37 -23.27 28.98
C PRO A 146 5.42 -22.39 28.30
N ASN A 147 6.36 -21.88 29.08
CA ASN A 147 7.39 -20.95 28.60
C ASN A 147 8.17 -21.49 27.39
N ASN A 148 8.43 -22.79 27.37
CA ASN A 148 9.15 -23.45 26.28
C ASN A 148 8.39 -23.31 24.95
N LEU A 149 7.08 -23.62 24.96
CA LEU A 149 6.24 -23.50 23.77
C LEU A 149 6.06 -22.02 23.35
N ARG A 150 5.77 -21.14 24.32
CA ARG A 150 5.60 -19.70 24.09
C ARG A 150 6.84 -19.05 23.47
N ASN A 151 8.05 -19.50 23.79
CA ASN A 151 9.29 -18.98 23.21
C ASN A 151 9.59 -19.54 21.81
N LYS A 152 9.05 -20.72 21.47
CA LYS A 152 9.21 -21.34 20.15
C LYS A 152 8.24 -20.79 19.10
N LEU A 153 7.05 -20.34 19.50
CA LEU A 153 6.03 -19.83 18.58
C LEU A 153 6.50 -18.63 17.72
N PRO A 154 7.20 -17.61 18.26
CA PRO A 154 7.76 -16.55 17.40
C PRO A 154 8.82 -17.05 16.43
N ILE A 155 9.58 -18.08 16.77
CA ILE A 155 10.57 -18.70 15.87
C ILE A 155 9.85 -19.38 14.72
N LEU A 156 8.80 -20.16 15.01
CA LEU A 156 7.95 -20.75 13.99
C LEU A 156 7.31 -19.68 13.13
N GLY A 157 6.79 -18.61 13.73
CA GLY A 157 6.24 -17.48 13.00
C GLY A 157 7.23 -16.82 12.04
N PHE A 158 8.46 -16.63 12.48
CA PHE A 158 9.54 -16.11 11.63
C PHE A 158 9.90 -17.08 10.50
N ALA A 159 9.94 -18.39 10.78
CA ALA A 159 10.16 -19.42 9.77
C ALA A 159 9.05 -19.44 8.71
N LEU A 160 7.77 -19.30 9.11
CA LEU A 160 6.63 -19.21 8.15
C LEU A 160 6.73 -17.99 7.23
N ILE A 161 7.11 -16.83 7.76
CA ILE A 161 7.32 -15.62 6.94
C ILE A 161 8.48 -15.84 5.97
N THR A 162 9.60 -16.36 6.46
CA THR A 162 10.78 -16.63 5.62
C THR A 162 10.45 -17.65 4.54
N PHE A 163 9.73 -18.73 4.89
CA PHE A 163 9.22 -19.72 3.94
C PHE A 163 8.39 -19.05 2.82
N SER A 164 7.45 -18.17 3.18
CA SER A 164 6.62 -17.47 2.19
C SER A 164 7.43 -16.59 1.25
N ILE A 165 8.45 -15.87 1.76
CA ILE A 165 9.29 -14.97 0.94
C ILE A 165 10.10 -15.75 -0.11
N PHE A 166 10.58 -16.95 0.20
CA PHE A 166 11.45 -17.71 -0.70
C PHE A 166 10.72 -18.70 -1.60
N LEU A 167 9.49 -19.10 -1.26
CA LEU A 167 8.76 -20.13 -1.97
C LEU A 167 7.53 -19.63 -2.73
N PHE A 168 7.04 -18.41 -2.43
CA PHE A 168 5.99 -17.83 -3.23
C PHE A 168 6.60 -17.16 -4.45
N ASP A 169 6.01 -17.40 -5.60
CA ASP A 169 6.39 -16.89 -6.90
C ASP A 169 5.20 -16.25 -7.61
N ASP A 170 5.41 -15.79 -8.84
CA ASP A 170 4.37 -15.15 -9.65
C ASP A 170 3.22 -16.10 -10.03
N GLN A 171 3.41 -17.43 -9.90
CA GLN A 171 2.38 -18.44 -10.14
C GLN A 171 1.56 -18.73 -8.88
N THR A 172 2.01 -18.26 -7.73
CA THR A 172 1.32 -18.46 -6.45
C THR A 172 0.05 -17.63 -6.43
N LYS A 173 -1.11 -18.30 -6.28
CA LYS A 173 -2.41 -17.61 -6.18
C LYS A 173 -2.44 -16.71 -4.94
N PHE A 174 -2.51 -15.41 -5.15
CA PHE A 174 -2.53 -14.44 -4.07
C PHE A 174 -3.42 -13.23 -4.42
N PRO A 175 -4.33 -12.80 -3.49
CA PRO A 175 -4.64 -13.37 -2.18
C PRO A 175 -5.45 -14.68 -2.25
N SER A 176 -5.19 -15.58 -1.31
CA SER A 176 -5.87 -16.87 -1.18
C SER A 176 -5.59 -17.48 0.20
N LEU A 177 -6.02 -18.72 0.45
CA LEU A 177 -5.69 -19.47 1.67
C LEU A 177 -4.17 -19.61 1.92
N ILE A 178 -3.35 -19.60 0.87
CA ILE A 178 -1.88 -19.63 0.99
C ILE A 178 -1.38 -18.40 1.76
N GLY A 179 -2.03 -17.26 1.62
CA GLY A 179 -1.74 -16.04 2.39
C GLY A 179 -1.88 -16.18 3.91
N LEU A 180 -2.58 -17.22 4.38
CA LEU A 180 -2.62 -17.52 5.82
C LEU A 180 -1.23 -17.86 6.38
N ILE A 181 -0.33 -18.41 5.60
CA ILE A 181 1.00 -18.83 6.07
C ILE A 181 1.77 -17.62 6.64
N PRO A 182 2.03 -16.53 5.88
CA PRO A 182 2.70 -15.36 6.42
C PRO A 182 1.86 -14.60 7.46
N VAL A 183 0.52 -14.57 7.33
CA VAL A 183 -0.36 -13.89 8.29
C VAL A 183 -0.37 -14.60 9.64
N LEU A 184 -0.37 -15.92 9.68
CA LEU A 184 -0.19 -16.69 10.91
C LEU A 184 1.22 -16.49 11.48
N GLY A 185 2.23 -16.44 10.63
CA GLY A 185 3.60 -16.16 11.02
C GLY A 185 3.75 -14.85 11.79
N ILE A 186 3.25 -13.73 11.21
CA ILE A 186 3.30 -12.43 11.87
C ILE A 186 2.42 -12.39 13.13
N SER A 187 1.25 -13.06 13.12
CA SER A 187 0.35 -13.14 14.27
C SER A 187 1.02 -13.85 15.46
N MET A 188 1.77 -14.93 15.21
CA MET A 188 2.55 -15.63 16.24
C MET A 188 3.62 -14.71 16.84
N ILE A 189 4.32 -13.93 16.00
CA ILE A 189 5.31 -12.97 16.48
C ILE A 189 4.62 -11.91 17.35
N ILE A 190 3.53 -11.30 16.88
CA ILE A 190 2.83 -10.22 17.60
C ILE A 190 2.32 -10.71 18.96
N ILE A 191 1.71 -11.91 19.02
CA ILE A 191 1.06 -12.40 20.25
C ILE A 191 2.08 -12.93 21.26
N PHE A 192 3.10 -13.66 20.81
CA PHE A 192 3.99 -14.42 21.70
C PHE A 192 5.38 -13.81 21.87
N ASN A 193 5.69 -12.70 21.17
CA ASN A 193 6.99 -12.06 21.31
C ASN A 193 7.18 -11.49 22.71
N ASN A 194 8.36 -11.74 23.29
CA ASN A 194 8.73 -11.25 24.60
C ASN A 194 10.26 -11.11 24.69
N ASN A 195 10.75 -10.35 25.67
CA ASN A 195 12.17 -10.03 25.82
C ASN A 195 13.10 -11.24 26.10
N LYS A 196 12.54 -12.42 26.34
CA LYS A 196 13.31 -13.66 26.58
C LYS A 196 13.58 -14.44 25.30
N ASN A 197 12.79 -14.24 24.23
CA ASN A 197 12.96 -15.02 23.01
C ASN A 197 13.96 -14.38 22.03
N ILE A 198 14.51 -15.22 21.14
CA ILE A 198 15.56 -14.81 20.19
C ILE A 198 15.02 -13.83 19.14
N ILE A 199 13.77 -14.01 18.69
CA ILE A 199 13.15 -13.15 17.68
C ILE A 199 13.00 -11.72 18.21
N TYR A 200 12.58 -11.55 19.47
CA TYR A 200 12.55 -10.25 20.12
C TYR A 200 13.94 -9.60 20.10
N LYS A 201 14.97 -10.35 20.51
CA LYS A 201 16.35 -9.84 20.58
C LYS A 201 16.88 -9.42 19.20
N ILE A 202 16.48 -10.12 18.14
CA ILE A 202 16.84 -9.77 16.77
C ILE A 202 16.08 -8.52 16.34
N LEU A 203 14.74 -8.53 16.41
CA LEU A 203 13.89 -7.45 15.91
C LEU A 203 14.04 -6.14 16.71
N SER A 204 14.44 -6.20 17.98
CA SER A 204 14.71 -5.02 18.81
C SER A 204 16.10 -4.41 18.64
N LYS A 205 16.95 -4.94 17.75
CA LYS A 205 18.22 -4.32 17.43
C LYS A 205 18.02 -2.93 16.81
N ASN A 206 18.79 -1.96 17.27
CA ASN A 206 18.60 -0.55 16.93
C ASN A 206 18.55 -0.27 15.42
N TYR A 207 19.34 -0.96 14.61
CA TYR A 207 19.34 -0.78 13.16
C TYR A 207 18.03 -1.29 12.53
N LEU A 208 17.47 -2.43 12.98
CA LEU A 208 16.19 -2.94 12.48
C LEU A 208 15.02 -2.05 12.89
N VAL A 209 15.04 -1.56 14.13
CA VAL A 209 14.05 -0.57 14.60
C VAL A 209 14.11 0.70 13.76
N LYS A 210 15.30 1.21 13.43
CA LYS A 210 15.47 2.38 12.55
C LYS A 210 14.93 2.13 11.15
N ILE A 211 15.19 0.96 10.55
CA ILE A 211 14.61 0.58 9.26
C ILE A 211 13.09 0.54 9.34
N GLY A 212 12.53 -0.08 10.39
CA GLY A 212 11.08 -0.09 10.60
C GLY A 212 10.46 1.30 10.74
N LEU A 213 11.16 2.24 11.39
CA LEU A 213 10.67 3.62 11.56
C LEU A 213 10.57 4.39 10.23
N ILE A 214 11.44 4.10 9.26
CA ILE A 214 11.43 4.78 7.96
C ILE A 214 10.66 3.99 6.88
N SER A 215 10.21 2.77 7.19
CA SER A 215 9.64 1.84 6.20
C SER A 215 8.44 2.41 5.45
N TYR A 216 7.56 3.15 6.11
CA TYR A 216 6.42 3.79 5.47
C TYR A 216 6.85 4.83 4.42
N SER A 217 7.81 5.70 4.77
CA SER A 217 8.33 6.68 3.81
C SER A 217 9.09 6.01 2.66
N VAL A 218 9.85 4.92 2.93
CA VAL A 218 10.49 4.12 1.87
C VAL A 218 9.45 3.49 0.96
N TYR A 219 8.38 2.93 1.53
CA TYR A 219 7.26 2.38 0.78
C TYR A 219 6.61 3.43 -0.14
N LEU A 220 6.44 4.67 0.31
CA LEU A 220 5.88 5.73 -0.54
C LEU A 220 6.79 6.11 -1.72
N PHE A 221 8.11 6.04 -1.55
CA PHE A 221 9.07 6.49 -2.58
C PHE A 221 9.49 5.38 -3.55
N HIS A 222 9.45 4.09 -3.14
CA HIS A 222 10.02 3.03 -3.96
C HIS A 222 9.38 2.95 -5.35
N GLN A 223 8.06 2.87 -5.42
CA GLN A 223 7.35 2.68 -6.70
C GLN A 223 7.53 3.87 -7.65
N PRO A 224 7.37 5.15 -7.25
CA PRO A 224 7.68 6.29 -8.11
C PRO A 224 9.10 6.27 -8.64
N ILE A 225 10.09 6.00 -7.78
CA ILE A 225 11.50 5.97 -8.17
C ILE A 225 11.75 4.88 -9.21
N PHE A 226 11.21 3.66 -9.01
CA PHE A 226 11.33 2.58 -9.97
C PHE A 226 10.58 2.86 -11.27
N ALA A 227 9.36 3.39 -11.20
CA ALA A 227 8.57 3.71 -12.38
C ALA A 227 9.29 4.77 -13.25
N PHE A 228 9.75 5.87 -12.66
CA PHE A 228 10.50 6.88 -13.40
C PHE A 228 11.86 6.38 -13.90
N GLY A 229 12.51 5.49 -13.15
CA GLY A 229 13.72 4.82 -13.61
C GLY A 229 13.51 4.00 -14.88
N ARG A 230 12.34 3.37 -15.05
CA ARG A 230 11.96 2.66 -16.30
C ARG A 230 11.70 3.63 -17.45
N PHE A 231 11.04 4.77 -17.19
CA PHE A 231 10.85 5.79 -18.24
C PHE A 231 12.15 6.34 -18.82
N ILE A 232 13.23 6.34 -18.02
CA ILE A 232 14.55 6.83 -18.45
C ILE A 232 15.39 5.68 -19.06
N GLU A 233 14.86 4.45 -19.10
CA GLU A 233 15.54 3.26 -19.66
C GLU A 233 16.92 3.02 -19.05
N LEU A 234 17.03 3.12 -17.72
CA LEU A 234 18.28 2.93 -17.00
C LEU A 234 18.84 1.51 -17.25
N ASN A 235 20.14 1.41 -17.44
CA ASN A 235 20.81 0.12 -17.50
C ASN A 235 20.71 -0.62 -16.15
N ASN A 236 20.91 -1.93 -16.14
CA ASN A 236 20.72 -2.78 -14.95
C ASN A 236 21.52 -2.32 -13.73
N LEU A 237 22.73 -1.78 -13.93
CA LEU A 237 23.55 -1.27 -12.81
C LEU A 237 22.91 -0.05 -12.15
N LEU A 238 22.52 0.93 -12.96
CA LEU A 238 21.86 2.15 -12.47
C LEU A 238 20.48 1.86 -11.91
N PHE A 239 19.74 0.91 -12.51
CA PHE A 239 18.45 0.50 -12.00
C PHE A 239 18.55 -0.11 -10.60
N ASN A 240 19.55 -0.95 -10.34
CA ASN A 240 19.80 -1.50 -9.00
C ASN A 240 20.17 -0.42 -7.97
N MET A 241 20.74 0.72 -8.39
CA MET A 241 21.00 1.87 -7.52
C MET A 241 19.73 2.60 -7.07
N LEU A 242 18.57 2.30 -7.68
CA LEU A 242 17.29 2.86 -7.23
C LEU A 242 16.84 2.28 -5.87
N ILE A 243 17.31 1.08 -5.50
CA ILE A 243 17.04 0.49 -4.19
C ILE A 243 17.61 1.38 -3.06
N PRO A 244 18.93 1.64 -2.96
CA PRO A 244 19.45 2.52 -1.93
C PRO A 244 18.94 3.96 -2.07
N THR A 245 18.64 4.43 -3.29
CA THR A 245 18.03 5.74 -3.53
C THR A 245 16.65 5.84 -2.85
N SER A 246 15.83 4.81 -2.94
CA SER A 246 14.52 4.75 -2.26
C SER A 246 14.65 4.86 -0.73
N PHE A 247 15.68 4.23 -0.14
CA PHE A 247 15.98 4.37 1.29
C PHE A 247 16.46 5.79 1.65
N LEU A 248 17.25 6.42 0.80
CA LEU A 248 17.74 7.80 1.01
C LEU A 248 16.56 8.80 1.03
N PHE A 249 15.70 8.75 -0.01
CA PHE A 249 14.53 9.62 -0.09
C PHE A 249 13.50 9.29 1.00
N GLY A 250 13.31 8.01 1.30
CA GLY A 250 12.47 7.57 2.42
C GLY A 250 12.96 8.11 3.76
N TYR A 251 14.27 8.05 4.04
CA TYR A 251 14.83 8.63 5.25
C TYR A 251 14.65 10.15 5.31
N ALA A 252 14.91 10.86 4.20
CA ALA A 252 14.71 12.30 4.11
C ALA A 252 13.25 12.67 4.37
N SER A 253 12.30 11.99 3.72
CA SER A 253 10.88 12.19 3.93
C SER A 253 10.45 11.91 5.37
N TRP A 254 10.91 10.79 5.95
CA TRP A 254 10.65 10.48 7.35
C TRP A 254 11.16 11.57 8.28
N ARG A 255 12.40 12.04 8.08
CA ARG A 255 13.06 13.03 8.93
C ARG A 255 12.41 14.41 8.87
N PHE A 256 12.09 14.87 7.66
CA PHE A 256 11.69 16.25 7.41
C PHE A 256 10.17 16.44 7.26
N ILE A 257 9.45 15.39 6.88
CA ILE A 257 7.99 15.45 6.68
C ILE A 257 7.27 14.60 7.73
N GLU A 258 7.46 13.27 7.73
CA GLU A 258 6.66 12.37 8.55
C GLU A 258 6.83 12.67 10.04
N LYS A 259 8.07 12.70 10.53
CA LYS A 259 8.36 12.89 11.96
C LYS A 259 7.86 14.24 12.51
N PRO A 260 8.06 15.40 11.85
CA PRO A 260 7.50 16.67 12.32
C PRO A 260 5.97 16.67 12.36
N PHE A 261 5.31 16.14 11.33
CA PHE A 261 3.85 16.11 11.25
C PHE A 261 3.19 15.11 12.21
N ARG A 262 3.94 14.10 12.68
CA ARG A 262 3.47 13.17 13.74
C ARG A 262 3.63 13.72 15.15
N ASN A 263 4.38 14.79 15.33
CA ASN A 263 4.60 15.38 16.64
C ASN A 263 3.63 16.55 16.88
N PRO A 264 2.65 16.41 17.79
CA PRO A 264 1.67 17.48 18.08
C PRO A 264 2.29 18.79 18.57
N ASN A 265 3.51 18.73 19.13
CA ASN A 265 4.24 19.91 19.58
C ASN A 265 4.90 20.68 18.42
N SER A 266 5.08 20.05 17.26
CA SER A 266 5.70 20.68 16.08
C SER A 266 4.66 21.29 15.14
N VAL A 267 3.51 20.63 14.97
CA VAL A 267 2.45 21.06 14.07
C VAL A 267 1.11 20.91 14.79
N SER A 268 0.35 21.99 14.90
CA SER A 268 -0.98 21.94 15.52
C SER A 268 -1.96 21.15 14.62
N ASN A 269 -3.00 20.58 15.23
CA ASN A 269 -4.04 19.84 14.48
C ASN A 269 -4.72 20.73 13.41
N ILE A 270 -4.92 22.01 13.70
CA ILE A 270 -5.52 22.95 12.74
C ILE A 270 -4.57 23.21 11.59
N SER A 271 -3.29 23.45 11.85
CA SER A 271 -2.27 23.64 10.80
C SER A 271 -2.12 22.39 9.95
N LEU A 272 -2.13 21.19 10.58
CA LEU A 272 -2.12 19.91 9.86
C LEU A 272 -3.32 19.80 8.91
N LEU A 273 -4.51 20.12 9.39
CA LEU A 273 -5.73 20.06 8.57
C LEU A 273 -5.65 21.05 7.39
N ILE A 274 -5.25 22.30 7.64
CA ILE A 274 -5.13 23.32 6.59
C ILE A 274 -4.10 22.90 5.54
N ILE A 275 -2.90 22.48 5.95
CA ILE A 275 -1.85 22.04 5.02
C ILE A 275 -2.32 20.85 4.19
N THR A 276 -2.97 19.88 4.82
CA THR A 276 -3.47 18.68 4.13
C THR A 276 -4.56 19.04 3.11
N LEU A 277 -5.55 19.85 3.49
CA LEU A 277 -6.61 20.28 2.59
C LEU A 277 -6.07 21.12 1.43
N THR A 278 -5.16 22.05 1.71
CA THR A 278 -4.53 22.88 0.67
C THR A 278 -3.75 22.01 -0.31
N ALA A 279 -2.98 21.03 0.17
CA ALA A 279 -2.25 20.12 -0.69
C ALA A 279 -3.20 19.27 -1.55
N ILE A 280 -4.29 18.75 -0.99
CA ILE A 280 -5.31 17.99 -1.73
C ILE A 280 -5.93 18.87 -2.83
N ILE A 281 -6.30 20.11 -2.52
CA ILE A 281 -6.88 21.05 -3.50
C ILE A 281 -5.88 21.33 -4.65
N LEU A 282 -4.62 21.61 -4.33
CA LEU A 282 -3.59 21.87 -5.33
C LEU A 282 -3.34 20.67 -6.25
N LEU A 283 -3.19 19.47 -5.67
CA LEU A 283 -2.96 18.23 -6.41
C LEU A 283 -4.15 17.91 -7.33
N ASN A 284 -5.38 18.03 -6.84
CA ASN A 284 -6.56 17.77 -7.65
C ASN A 284 -6.78 18.86 -8.70
N SER A 285 -6.45 20.13 -8.43
CA SER A 285 -6.49 21.20 -9.43
C SER A 285 -5.52 20.94 -10.58
N PHE A 286 -4.30 20.47 -10.28
CA PHE A 286 -3.35 20.03 -11.30
C PHE A 286 -3.90 18.85 -12.09
N ALA A 287 -4.42 17.82 -11.41
CA ALA A 287 -4.96 16.62 -12.03
C ALA A 287 -6.13 16.96 -12.98
N LEU A 288 -7.10 17.77 -12.54
CA LEU A 288 -8.21 18.23 -13.36
C LEU A 288 -7.73 19.07 -14.56
N PHE A 289 -6.73 19.93 -14.38
CA PHE A 289 -6.13 20.68 -15.48
C PHE A 289 -5.46 19.75 -16.52
N ALA A 290 -4.72 18.73 -16.05
CA ALA A 290 -4.11 17.76 -16.94
C ALA A 290 -5.16 16.93 -17.71
N LEU A 291 -6.26 16.54 -17.06
CA LEU A 291 -7.39 15.87 -17.70
C LEU A 291 -8.08 16.77 -18.73
N PHE A 292 -8.34 18.02 -18.39
CA PHE A 292 -8.95 19.00 -19.31
C PHE A 292 -8.09 19.22 -20.57
N LYS A 293 -6.76 19.16 -20.43
CA LYS A 293 -5.80 19.23 -21.53
C LYS A 293 -5.54 17.87 -22.20
N ASN A 294 -6.25 16.80 -21.84
CA ASN A 294 -5.98 15.42 -22.31
C ASN A 294 -4.50 15.02 -22.19
N GLY A 295 -3.83 15.45 -21.13
CA GLY A 295 -2.41 15.20 -20.90
C GLY A 295 -1.43 16.06 -21.72
N TYR A 296 -1.90 16.90 -22.63
CA TYR A 296 -1.07 17.75 -23.47
C TYR A 296 -0.62 19.02 -22.71
N LEU A 297 0.31 18.85 -21.77
CA LEU A 297 0.89 19.97 -21.01
C LEU A 297 2.15 20.53 -21.67
N LYS A 298 2.78 19.79 -22.59
CA LYS A 298 3.89 20.25 -23.42
C LYS A 298 3.39 20.72 -24.78
N LYS A 299 4.17 21.61 -25.42
CA LYS A 299 3.99 21.87 -26.86
C LYS A 299 4.62 20.73 -27.66
N TYR A 300 3.84 20.11 -28.53
CA TYR A 300 4.28 19.11 -29.49
C TYR A 300 4.28 19.71 -30.90
N ASN A 301 5.17 19.23 -31.79
CA ASN A 301 5.12 19.55 -33.20
C ASN A 301 3.86 18.96 -33.84
N SER A 302 3.44 19.49 -34.98
CA SER A 302 2.22 19.03 -35.67
C SER A 302 2.24 17.55 -36.06
N GLU A 303 3.43 17.02 -36.37
CA GLU A 303 3.63 15.60 -36.70
C GLU A 303 3.55 14.74 -35.46
N ASP A 304 4.26 15.13 -34.39
CA ASP A 304 4.21 14.45 -33.11
C ASP A 304 2.80 14.43 -32.52
N TYR A 305 2.05 15.55 -32.66
CA TYR A 305 0.69 15.62 -32.19
C TYR A 305 -0.23 14.59 -32.87
N LYS A 306 -0.08 14.39 -34.20
CA LYS A 306 -0.84 13.37 -34.93
C LYS A 306 -0.56 11.96 -34.42
N ILE A 307 0.71 11.64 -34.16
CA ILE A 307 1.12 10.33 -33.66
C ILE A 307 0.62 10.12 -32.22
N LEU A 308 0.81 11.12 -31.36
CA LEU A 308 0.45 11.04 -29.95
C LEU A 308 -1.05 11.17 -29.67
N SER A 309 -1.84 11.67 -30.65
CA SER A 309 -3.30 11.68 -30.56
C SER A 309 -3.92 10.29 -30.73
N ILE A 310 -3.16 9.36 -31.30
CA ILE A 310 -3.55 7.94 -31.40
C ILE A 310 -3.23 7.29 -30.05
N ASN A 311 -4.26 7.08 -29.25
CA ASN A 311 -4.09 6.28 -28.04
C ASN A 311 -4.10 4.80 -28.44
N PRO A 312 -2.96 4.06 -28.38
CA PRO A 312 -2.89 2.70 -28.86
C PRO A 312 -3.81 1.75 -28.07
N TYR A 313 -4.25 2.14 -26.88
CA TYR A 313 -5.14 1.34 -26.02
C TYR A 313 -6.63 1.59 -26.30
N GLU A 314 -7.03 2.79 -26.78
CA GLU A 314 -8.42 3.07 -27.19
C GLU A 314 -8.78 2.47 -28.55
N GLU A 315 -7.84 2.43 -29.49
CA GLU A 315 -8.07 1.83 -30.80
C GLU A 315 -8.24 0.30 -30.75
N GLY A 316 -7.51 -0.38 -29.87
CA GLY A 316 -7.68 -1.83 -29.65
C GLY A 316 -9.07 -2.21 -29.13
N ASN A 317 -9.76 -1.33 -28.43
CA ASN A 317 -11.15 -1.54 -27.95
C ASN A 317 -12.22 -1.22 -29.01
N LYS A 318 -11.91 -0.45 -30.05
CA LYS A 318 -12.85 -0.13 -31.14
C LYS A 318 -12.88 -1.18 -32.25
N MET A 319 -11.90 -2.10 -32.26
CA MET A 319 -11.81 -3.19 -33.25
C MET A 319 -12.45 -4.51 -32.75
N ARG A 320 -13.14 -4.49 -31.62
CA ARG A 320 -13.95 -5.61 -31.10
C ARG A 320 -15.41 -5.19 -30.99
#